data_1c709e859651dadccea791b3757be688
#
_entry.id   1c709e859651dadccea791b3757be688
#
_cell.length_a   1.000
_cell.length_b   1.000
_cell.length_c   1.000
_cell.angle_alpha   90.00
_cell.angle_beta   90.00
_cell.angle_gamma   90.00
#
_symmetry.space_group_name_H-M   'P 1'
#
loop_
_entity.id
_entity.type
_entity.pdbx_description
1 polymer ?
#
loop_
_entity_poly.entity_id
_entity_poly.type
_entity_poly.pdbx_seq_one_letter_code
_entity_poly.pdbx_strand_id
1 'polypeptide(L)'
;MLAACGPVVLLGTAGGLRKVSTVSFLAEVILVGELVTLEPLSQEHHEGLVDAVRDGNLWDLWYTSIPGPQEMHAEIDRRVGLRDAGTMLPFTLRRDDTGRIVGMTTFMNVDAANRHVEIGSTWTARSQQRTGTNTESKLLLLTHR
;
A
#
# COMPACT_ATOMS: atom_id res chain seq x y z
N MET A 1 3.95 6.76 -13.99
CA MET A 1 5.39 7.08 -14.10
C MET A 1 6.11 6.63 -12.84
N LEU A 2 7.26 6.06 -13.00
CA LEU A 2 8.10 5.75 -11.84
C LEU A 2 8.62 7.04 -11.24
N ALA A 3 8.23 7.28 -10.01
CA ALA A 3 8.82 8.36 -9.25
C ALA A 3 10.18 7.89 -8.74
N ALA A 4 11.14 8.72 -8.83
CA ALA A 4 12.39 8.58 -8.12
C ALA A 4 13.16 7.29 -8.39
N CYS A 5 13.58 7.12 -9.59
CA CYS A 5 14.35 5.95 -10.00
C CYS A 5 15.81 6.00 -9.59
N GLY A 6 16.28 7.09 -9.07
CA GLY A 6 17.70 7.26 -8.76
C GLY A 6 17.94 7.68 -7.33
N PRO A 7 19.19 7.66 -6.91
CA PRO A 7 19.55 8.19 -5.61
C PRO A 7 19.35 9.69 -5.57
N VAL A 8 18.81 10.15 -4.49
CA VAL A 8 18.88 11.56 -4.13
C VAL A 8 20.00 11.70 -3.13
N VAL A 9 20.99 12.49 -3.48
CA VAL A 9 22.11 12.74 -2.60
C VAL A 9 21.89 14.07 -1.94
N LEU A 10 21.77 14.07 -0.64
CA LEU A 10 21.71 15.26 0.15
C LEU A 10 23.08 15.51 0.74
N LEU A 11 23.71 16.57 0.28
CA LEU A 11 24.99 16.97 0.82
C LEU A 11 24.79 17.91 1.97
N GLY A 12 25.50 17.66 3.02
CA GLY A 12 25.55 18.56 4.14
C GLY A 12 26.27 19.84 3.78
N THR A 13 25.92 20.87 4.50
CA THR A 13 26.67 22.12 4.44
C THR A 13 27.97 21.98 5.21
N ALA A 14 28.83 22.93 5.01
CA ALA A 14 30.12 23.13 5.62
C ALA A 14 30.56 22.07 6.64
N GLY A 15 31.47 21.27 6.24
CA GLY A 15 32.20 20.41 7.16
C GLY A 15 31.55 19.07 7.45
N GLY A 16 30.45 18.76 6.81
CA GLY A 16 29.84 17.47 7.09
C GLY A 16 29.11 16.89 5.90
N LEU A 17 29.47 15.68 5.53
CA LEU A 17 28.63 14.86 4.72
C LEU A 17 27.41 14.52 5.54
N ARG A 18 26.28 14.95 5.09
CA ARG A 18 25.04 14.39 5.60
C ARG A 18 24.89 12.99 5.11
N LYS A 19 24.11 12.21 5.83
CA LYS A 19 23.70 10.91 5.38
C LYS A 19 23.13 11.02 3.97
N VAL A 20 23.69 10.26 3.07
CA VAL A 20 23.16 10.13 1.72
C VAL A 20 21.83 9.41 1.82
N SER A 21 20.77 10.05 1.36
CA SER A 21 19.48 9.42 1.23
C SER A 21 19.31 8.90 -0.18
N THR A 22 19.04 7.64 -0.29
CA THR A 22 18.67 7.03 -1.56
C THR A 22 17.15 7.02 -1.65
N VAL A 23 16.63 7.59 -2.72
CA VAL A 23 15.19 7.53 -2.97
C VAL A 23 14.85 6.08 -3.28
N SER A 24 13.84 5.58 -2.62
CA SER A 24 13.31 4.25 -2.86
C SER A 24 12.87 4.10 -4.33
N PHE A 25 13.02 2.92 -4.88
CA PHE A 25 12.51 2.60 -6.22
C PHE A 25 11.02 2.95 -6.33
N LEU A 26 10.27 2.71 -5.27
CA LEU A 26 8.90 3.16 -5.12
C LEU A 26 8.82 4.09 -3.91
N ALA A 27 8.49 5.35 -4.14
CA ALA A 27 8.26 6.32 -3.07
C ALA A 27 6.80 6.25 -2.61
N GLU A 28 6.56 6.59 -1.35
CA GLU A 28 5.21 6.74 -0.86
C GLU A 28 4.48 7.82 -1.64
N VAL A 29 3.24 7.53 -2.03
CA VAL A 29 2.42 8.41 -2.84
C VAL A 29 0.95 8.14 -2.56
N ILE A 30 0.12 9.16 -2.75
CA ILE A 30 -1.33 9.02 -2.74
C ILE A 30 -1.79 8.97 -4.20
N LEU A 31 -2.51 7.91 -4.55
CA LEU A 31 -3.03 7.72 -5.90
C LEU A 31 -4.54 7.95 -5.89
N VAL A 32 -4.98 8.98 -6.57
CA VAL A 32 -6.38 9.40 -6.58
C VAL A 32 -7.05 8.94 -7.87
N GLY A 33 -8.12 8.17 -7.73
CA GLY A 33 -8.98 7.76 -8.83
C GLY A 33 -10.33 8.48 -8.79
N GLU A 34 -11.28 7.95 -9.54
CA GLU A 34 -12.66 8.45 -9.54
C GLU A 34 -13.53 7.78 -8.47
N LEU A 35 -13.26 6.52 -8.17
CA LEU A 35 -14.01 5.71 -7.21
C LEU A 35 -13.24 5.50 -5.93
N VAL A 36 -11.92 5.36 -6.02
CA VAL A 36 -11.08 4.97 -4.91
C VAL A 36 -9.79 5.78 -4.88
N THR A 37 -9.33 6.07 -3.68
CA THR A 37 -8.01 6.65 -3.44
C THR A 37 -7.16 5.62 -2.72
N LEU A 38 -5.93 5.46 -3.15
CA LEU A 38 -4.93 4.63 -2.51
C LEU A 38 -4.03 5.50 -1.65
N GLU A 39 -4.04 5.25 -0.36
CA GLU A 39 -3.25 5.98 0.63
C GLU A 39 -2.15 5.08 1.18
N PRO A 40 -0.96 5.60 1.44
CA PRO A 40 0.07 4.82 2.12
C PRO A 40 -0.47 4.25 3.44
N LEU A 41 -0.25 2.95 3.64
CA LEU A 41 -0.75 2.27 4.84
C LEU A 41 -0.14 2.86 6.11
N SER A 42 -0.98 3.07 7.12
CA SER A 42 -0.54 3.49 8.45
C SER A 42 -1.48 2.95 9.52
N GLN A 43 -1.06 3.04 10.79
CA GLN A 43 -1.90 2.63 11.92
C GLN A 43 -3.17 3.48 12.07
N GLU A 44 -3.20 4.67 11.50
CA GLU A 44 -4.41 5.49 11.47
C GLU A 44 -5.56 4.80 10.73
N HIS A 45 -5.25 3.88 9.83
CA HIS A 45 -6.24 3.13 9.07
C HIS A 45 -6.76 1.88 9.78
N HIS A 46 -6.25 1.57 10.97
CA HIS A 46 -6.55 0.33 11.69
C HIS A 46 -8.05 0.07 11.84
N GLU A 47 -8.78 1.03 12.39
CA GLU A 47 -10.22 0.85 12.63
C GLU A 47 -11.00 0.65 11.33
N GLY A 48 -10.68 1.42 10.31
CA GLY A 48 -11.33 1.27 9.00
C GLY A 48 -11.03 -0.07 8.34
N LEU A 49 -9.81 -0.58 8.49
CA LEU A 49 -9.43 -1.89 7.98
C LEU A 49 -10.08 -3.03 8.75
N VAL A 50 -10.23 -2.88 10.06
CA VAL A 50 -10.98 -3.84 10.88
C VAL A 50 -12.44 -3.92 10.42
N ASP A 51 -13.07 -2.78 10.21
CA ASP A 51 -14.44 -2.76 9.70
C ASP A 51 -14.54 -3.38 8.31
N ALA A 52 -13.58 -3.09 7.44
CA ALA A 52 -13.55 -3.64 6.10
C ALA A 52 -13.41 -5.17 6.10
N VAL A 53 -12.55 -5.73 6.95
CA VAL A 53 -12.34 -7.18 6.99
C VAL A 53 -13.53 -7.91 7.60
N ARG A 54 -14.29 -7.26 8.48
CA ARG A 54 -15.54 -7.79 9.04
C ARG A 54 -16.64 -7.90 8.01
N ASP A 55 -16.60 -7.07 6.98
CA ASP A 55 -17.53 -7.15 5.87
C ASP A 55 -17.23 -8.40 5.03
N GLY A 56 -17.90 -9.49 5.37
CA GLY A 56 -17.76 -10.79 4.77
C GLY A 56 -16.87 -11.76 5.54
N ASN A 57 -16.41 -11.40 6.74
CA ASN A 57 -15.54 -12.24 7.57
C ASN A 57 -14.37 -12.79 6.76
N LEU A 58 -13.61 -11.90 6.18
CA LEU A 58 -12.63 -12.25 5.15
C LEU A 58 -11.50 -13.17 5.65
N TRP A 59 -11.24 -13.17 6.96
CA TRP A 59 -10.23 -14.05 7.57
C TRP A 59 -10.61 -15.54 7.51
N ASP A 60 -11.88 -15.85 7.28
CA ASP A 60 -12.37 -17.23 7.21
C ASP A 60 -12.21 -17.84 5.81
N LEU A 61 -11.72 -17.08 4.84
CA LEU A 61 -11.56 -17.58 3.48
C LEU A 61 -10.42 -18.58 3.39
N TRP A 62 -10.73 -19.80 2.95
CA TRP A 62 -9.78 -20.92 2.93
C TRP A 62 -8.68 -20.80 1.88
N TYR A 63 -8.90 -19.99 0.85
CA TYR A 63 -7.98 -19.90 -0.30
C TYR A 63 -6.99 -18.73 -0.18
N THR A 64 -7.02 -17.98 0.90
CA THR A 64 -6.14 -16.83 1.09
C THR A 64 -5.91 -16.59 2.57
N SER A 65 -4.90 -15.80 2.86
CA SER A 65 -4.57 -15.41 4.23
C SER A 65 -4.84 -13.91 4.40
N ILE A 66 -5.93 -13.59 5.06
CA ILE A 66 -6.32 -12.22 5.37
C ILE A 66 -6.36 -12.09 6.89
N PRO A 67 -5.75 -11.04 7.48
CA PRO A 67 -5.75 -10.88 8.93
C PRO A 67 -7.16 -10.65 9.45
N GLY A 68 -7.46 -11.27 10.60
CA GLY A 68 -8.69 -10.97 11.34
C GLY A 68 -8.58 -9.64 12.06
N PRO A 69 -9.68 -9.19 12.70
CA PRO A 69 -9.68 -7.94 13.44
C PRO A 69 -8.59 -7.85 14.51
N GLN A 70 -8.28 -8.97 15.16
CA GLN A 70 -7.30 -9.01 16.25
C GLN A 70 -5.86 -8.99 15.74
N GLU A 71 -5.62 -9.48 14.54
CA GLU A 71 -4.31 -9.52 13.91
C GLU A 71 -4.00 -8.28 13.07
N MET A 72 -5.00 -7.41 12.85
CA MET A 72 -4.85 -6.29 11.94
C MET A 72 -3.75 -5.31 12.35
N HIS A 73 -3.63 -5.03 13.64
CA HIS A 73 -2.58 -4.14 14.14
C HIS A 73 -1.18 -4.68 13.81
N ALA A 74 -0.95 -5.96 14.10
CA ALA A 74 0.32 -6.61 13.81
C ALA A 74 0.61 -6.70 12.31
N GLU A 75 -0.42 -6.92 11.50
CA GLU A 75 -0.28 -6.97 10.05
C GLU A 75 0.10 -5.60 9.46
N ILE A 76 -0.49 -4.53 9.97
CA ILE A 76 -0.10 -3.17 9.57
C ILE A 76 1.36 -2.92 9.92
N ASP A 77 1.78 -3.27 11.15
CA ASP A 77 3.17 -3.10 11.57
C ASP A 77 4.12 -3.92 10.70
N ARG A 78 3.75 -5.14 10.35
CA ARG A 78 4.55 -5.99 9.47
C ARG A 78 4.76 -5.36 8.10
N ARG A 79 3.68 -4.89 7.49
CA ARG A 79 3.75 -4.26 6.16
C ARG A 79 4.50 -2.94 6.18
N VAL A 80 4.29 -2.14 7.20
CA VAL A 80 5.03 -0.88 7.37
C VAL A 80 6.53 -1.14 7.55
N GLY A 81 6.88 -2.17 8.31
CA GLY A 81 8.28 -2.60 8.46
C GLY A 81 8.92 -3.03 7.14
N LEU A 82 8.18 -3.78 6.31
CA LEU A 82 8.64 -4.17 4.98
C LEU A 82 8.77 -2.97 4.02
N ARG A 83 7.90 -1.99 4.16
CA ARG A 83 8.01 -0.73 3.44
C ARG A 83 9.30 -0.01 3.81
N ASP A 84 9.59 0.09 5.09
CA ASP A 84 10.80 0.75 5.58
C ASP A 84 12.07 0.01 5.15
N ALA A 85 11.96 -1.31 4.98
CA ALA A 85 13.05 -2.12 4.42
C ALA A 85 13.18 -2.02 2.89
N GLY A 86 12.23 -1.37 2.22
CA GLY A 86 12.27 -1.17 0.77
C GLY A 86 11.77 -2.33 -0.08
N THR A 87 11.12 -3.33 0.55
CA THR A 87 10.66 -4.53 -0.15
C THR A 87 9.18 -4.52 -0.50
N MET A 88 8.44 -3.57 0.04
CA MET A 88 6.99 -3.47 -0.10
C MET A 88 6.54 -2.02 -0.08
N LEU A 89 5.46 -1.72 -0.78
CA LEU A 89 4.76 -0.45 -0.67
C LEU A 89 3.27 -0.72 -0.54
N PRO A 90 2.76 -0.81 0.69
CA PRO A 90 1.36 -1.11 0.94
C PRO A 90 0.48 0.13 0.88
N PHE A 91 -0.73 -0.06 0.39
CA PHE A 91 -1.75 0.98 0.29
C PHE A 91 -3.05 0.54 0.96
N THR A 92 -3.71 1.51 1.55
CA THR A 92 -5.09 1.40 2.02
C THR A 92 -6.01 1.92 0.93
N LEU A 93 -7.08 1.22 0.65
CA LEU A 93 -8.09 1.64 -0.31
C LEU A 93 -9.23 2.36 0.41
N ARG A 94 -9.48 3.60 -0.01
CA ARG A 94 -10.58 4.40 0.51
C ARG A 94 -11.54 4.76 -0.62
N ARG A 95 -12.82 4.51 -0.41
CA ARG A 95 -13.87 4.94 -1.35
C ARG A 95 -14.04 6.45 -1.29
N ASP A 96 -14.06 7.09 -2.43
CA ASP A 96 -14.19 8.55 -2.49
C ASP A 96 -15.61 9.03 -2.21
N ASP A 97 -16.61 8.22 -2.55
CA ASP A 97 -18.03 8.56 -2.34
C ASP A 97 -18.44 8.52 -0.87
N THR A 98 -17.91 7.58 -0.11
CA THR A 98 -18.28 7.38 1.30
C THR A 98 -17.20 7.78 2.28
N GLY A 99 -15.96 7.92 1.83
CA GLY A 99 -14.80 8.12 2.69
C GLY A 99 -14.41 6.88 3.49
N ARG A 100 -15.03 5.73 3.27
CA ARG A 100 -14.77 4.51 4.02
C ARG A 100 -13.56 3.76 3.47
N ILE A 101 -12.78 3.20 4.38
CA ILE A 101 -11.72 2.26 4.05
C ILE A 101 -12.37 0.93 3.67
N VAL A 102 -11.94 0.37 2.55
CA VAL A 102 -12.56 -0.83 1.99
C VAL A 102 -11.59 -1.96 1.70
N GLY A 103 -10.32 -1.79 1.94
CA GLY A 103 -9.35 -2.86 1.75
C GLY A 103 -7.91 -2.39 1.68
N MET A 104 -7.07 -3.28 1.19
CA MET A 104 -5.64 -3.07 0.98
C MET A 104 -5.19 -3.60 -0.36
N THR A 105 -4.14 -3.00 -0.89
CA THR A 105 -3.37 -3.55 -2.00
C THR A 105 -1.90 -3.17 -1.84
N THR A 106 -1.00 -3.82 -2.56
CA THR A 106 0.43 -3.68 -2.28
C THR A 106 1.25 -3.84 -3.54
N PHE A 107 2.27 -3.00 -3.69
CA PHE A 107 3.44 -3.38 -4.47
C PHE A 107 4.34 -4.24 -3.57
N MET A 108 4.62 -5.44 -3.97
CA MET A 108 5.40 -6.40 -3.19
C MET A 108 6.55 -6.97 -4.02
N ASN A 109 7.45 -7.66 -3.35
CA ASN A 109 8.63 -8.25 -3.99
C ASN A 109 9.38 -7.21 -4.84
N VAL A 110 9.62 -6.06 -4.23
CA VAL A 110 10.28 -4.94 -4.90
C VAL A 110 11.72 -5.30 -5.19
N ASP A 111 12.09 -5.29 -6.46
CA ASP A 111 13.46 -5.47 -6.93
C ASP A 111 13.88 -4.23 -7.71
N ALA A 112 14.48 -3.30 -7.01
CA ALA A 112 14.88 -2.03 -7.58
C ALA A 112 15.97 -2.18 -8.65
N ALA A 113 16.84 -3.16 -8.49
CA ALA A 113 17.94 -3.40 -9.44
C ALA A 113 17.41 -3.82 -10.82
N ASN A 114 16.37 -4.64 -10.84
CA ASN A 114 15.73 -5.09 -12.06
C ASN A 114 14.47 -4.29 -12.43
N ARG A 115 14.14 -3.28 -11.64
CA ARG A 115 12.94 -2.44 -11.81
C ARG A 115 11.68 -3.27 -11.90
N HIS A 116 11.56 -4.23 -11.00
CA HIS A 116 10.47 -5.19 -10.97
C HIS A 116 9.69 -5.05 -9.67
N VAL A 117 8.38 -5.12 -9.78
CA VAL A 117 7.45 -5.19 -8.63
C VAL A 117 6.29 -6.11 -8.99
N GLU A 118 5.70 -6.67 -7.97
CA GLU A 118 4.44 -7.40 -8.10
C GLU A 118 3.33 -6.62 -7.44
N ILE A 119 2.14 -6.70 -8.01
CA ILE A 119 0.93 -6.19 -7.36
C ILE A 119 0.23 -7.39 -6.74
N GLY A 120 0.08 -7.35 -5.44
CA GLY A 120 -0.52 -8.48 -4.73
C GLY A 120 -0.93 -8.13 -3.32
N SER A 121 -1.13 -9.17 -2.54
CA SER A 121 -1.64 -9.05 -1.15
C SER A 121 -2.84 -8.12 -1.07
N THR A 122 -3.77 -8.30 -2.01
CA THR A 122 -4.96 -7.46 -2.17
C THR A 122 -6.17 -8.14 -1.57
N TRP A 123 -6.92 -7.39 -0.79
CA TRP A 123 -8.24 -7.82 -0.36
C TRP A 123 -9.16 -6.61 -0.27
N THR A 124 -10.43 -6.83 -0.49
CA THR A 124 -11.47 -5.79 -0.39
C THR A 124 -12.65 -6.33 0.40
N ALA A 125 -13.33 -5.44 1.13
CA ALA A 125 -14.57 -5.75 1.81
C ALA A 125 -15.54 -6.43 0.85
N ARG A 126 -16.30 -7.39 1.33
CA ARG A 126 -17.20 -8.17 0.49
C ARG A 126 -18.18 -7.30 -0.31
N SER A 127 -18.71 -6.26 0.32
CA SER A 127 -19.63 -5.34 -0.35
C SER A 127 -18.98 -4.58 -1.52
N GLN A 128 -17.66 -4.53 -1.56
CA GLN A 128 -16.90 -3.85 -2.62
C GLN A 128 -16.40 -4.80 -3.70
N GLN A 129 -16.55 -6.09 -3.49
CA GLN A 129 -16.17 -7.07 -4.50
C GLN A 129 -17.13 -6.99 -5.69
N ARG A 130 -16.60 -7.18 -6.89
CA ARG A 130 -17.35 -7.06 -8.15
C ARG A 130 -17.95 -5.67 -8.39
N THR A 131 -17.35 -4.66 -7.77
CA THR A 131 -17.58 -3.26 -8.10
C THR A 131 -16.36 -2.74 -8.88
N GLY A 132 -16.35 -1.48 -9.25
CA GLY A 132 -15.20 -0.88 -9.91
C GLY A 132 -13.97 -0.66 -9.00
N THR A 133 -14.10 -0.88 -7.70
CA THR A 133 -13.06 -0.55 -6.72
C THR A 133 -11.73 -1.24 -7.02
N ASN A 134 -11.74 -2.57 -7.14
CA ASN A 134 -10.50 -3.30 -7.39
C ASN A 134 -9.92 -3.02 -8.78
N THR A 135 -10.76 -2.90 -9.78
CA THR A 135 -10.33 -2.58 -11.15
C THR A 135 -9.63 -1.24 -11.18
N GLU A 136 -10.22 -0.22 -10.59
CA GLU A 136 -9.60 1.11 -10.56
C GLU A 136 -8.32 1.12 -9.74
N SER A 137 -8.28 0.42 -8.61
CA SER A 137 -7.07 0.34 -7.80
C SER A 137 -5.90 -0.27 -8.59
N LYS A 138 -6.16 -1.32 -9.36
CA LYS A 138 -5.14 -1.92 -10.23
C LYS A 138 -4.70 -0.99 -11.34
N LEU A 139 -5.64 -0.26 -11.94
CA LEU A 139 -5.34 0.72 -12.96
C LEU A 139 -4.42 1.82 -12.41
N LEU A 140 -4.73 2.34 -11.23
CA LEU A 140 -3.91 3.35 -10.57
C LEU A 140 -2.48 2.84 -10.32
N LEU A 141 -2.35 1.62 -9.82
CA LEU A 141 -1.04 1.03 -9.58
C LEU A 141 -0.25 0.79 -10.87
N LEU A 142 -0.93 0.30 -11.92
CA LEU A 142 -0.28 0.03 -13.20
C LEU A 142 0.16 1.30 -13.93
N THR A 143 -0.59 2.38 -13.77
CA THR A 143 -0.27 3.65 -14.44
C THR A 143 0.73 4.50 -13.67
N HIS A 144 0.92 4.23 -12.39
CA HIS A 144 1.85 4.97 -11.55
C HIS A 144 3.32 4.68 -11.86
N ARG A 145 3.65 3.52 -12.38
CA ARG A 145 5.03 3.07 -12.63
C ARG A 145 5.79 3.95 -13.60
#